data_77ef5417511dea931e2893947a2edaf8
#
_entry.id   77ef5417511dea931e2893947a2edaf8
#
_cell.length_a   1.000
_cell.length_b   1.000
_cell.length_c   1.000
_cell.angle_alpha   90.00
_cell.angle_beta   90.00
_cell.angle_gamma   90.00
#
_symmetry.space_group_name_H-M   'P 1'
#
loop_
_entity.id
_entity.type
_entity.pdbx_description
1 polymer ?
#
loop_
_entity_poly.entity_id
_entity_poly.type
_entity_poly.pdbx_seq_one_letter_code
_entity_poly.pdbx_strand_id
1 'polypeptide(L)'
;NNQLYEINGIKEYYIAEFFDVCFSYIHKMEKYQNMLYKIAINKYYDELIKKLKSSALIDEELSALYTRFDKVFLGLYPTFVSDFNALLKDEEKIILKPDALLNRELRIYALLRLGITDSGKIANFLRCSTSTVYNYRTKMRNKAAVDRDEFENEIMKISSTQET
;
A
#
# COMPACT_ATOMS: atom_id res chain seq x y z
N ASN A 1 32.67 -4.17 3.44
CA ASN A 1 32.26 -5.26 2.53
C ASN A 1 31.01 -6.01 3.02
N ASN A 2 30.86 -6.32 4.31
CA ASN A 2 29.68 -7.06 4.81
C ASN A 2 28.36 -6.28 4.63
N GLN A 3 28.33 -4.97 4.88
CA GLN A 3 27.11 -4.15 4.69
C GLN A 3 26.61 -4.14 3.26
N LEU A 4 27.50 -4.12 2.26
CA LEU A 4 27.13 -4.17 0.85
C LEU A 4 26.52 -5.53 0.46
N TYR A 5 27.01 -6.62 1.01
CA TYR A 5 26.46 -7.96 0.80
C TYR A 5 25.08 -8.10 1.45
N GLU A 6 24.88 -7.59 2.65
CA GLU A 6 23.56 -7.58 3.32
C GLU A 6 22.53 -6.75 2.56
N ILE A 7 22.90 -5.54 2.12
CA ILE A 7 22.03 -4.67 1.32
C ILE A 7 21.63 -5.32 0.00
N ASN A 8 22.56 -5.99 -0.69
CA ASN A 8 22.28 -6.69 -1.93
C ASN A 8 21.35 -7.90 -1.70
N GLY A 9 21.57 -8.68 -0.66
CA GLY A 9 20.70 -9.80 -0.30
C GLY A 9 19.27 -9.38 0.01
N ILE A 10 19.08 -8.24 0.66
CA ILE A 10 17.78 -7.67 0.94
C ILE A 10 17.09 -7.21 -0.35
N LYS A 11 17.81 -6.54 -1.26
CA LYS A 11 17.28 -6.15 -2.56
C LYS A 11 16.85 -7.35 -3.39
N GLU A 12 17.67 -8.40 -3.43
CA GLU A 12 17.35 -9.66 -4.13
C GLU A 12 16.08 -10.31 -3.56
N TYR A 13 15.94 -10.34 -2.23
CA TYR A 13 14.74 -10.84 -1.57
C TYR A 13 13.47 -10.07 -2.01
N TYR A 14 13.50 -8.74 -2.02
CA TYR A 14 12.33 -7.94 -2.41
C TYR A 14 12.03 -8.05 -3.90
N ILE A 15 13.04 -8.21 -4.76
CA ILE A 15 12.82 -8.48 -6.19
C ILE A 15 12.12 -9.82 -6.37
N ALA A 16 12.56 -10.87 -5.66
CA ALA A 16 11.93 -12.19 -5.70
C ALA A 16 10.47 -12.13 -5.22
N GLU A 17 10.21 -11.45 -4.09
CA GLU A 17 8.85 -11.21 -3.59
C GLU A 17 7.97 -10.46 -4.60
N PHE A 18 8.53 -9.48 -5.31
CA PHE A 18 7.81 -8.75 -6.35
C PHE A 18 7.41 -9.67 -7.51
N PHE A 19 8.31 -10.52 -7.99
CA PHE A 19 8.00 -11.49 -9.04
C PHE A 19 6.96 -12.51 -8.58
N ASP A 20 7.04 -13.00 -7.35
CA ASP A 20 6.03 -13.91 -6.78
C ASP A 20 4.63 -13.27 -6.78
N VAL A 21 4.52 -12.01 -6.42
CA VAL A 21 3.27 -11.25 -6.51
C VAL A 21 2.78 -11.20 -7.95
N CYS A 22 3.65 -10.85 -8.90
CA CYS A 22 3.29 -10.76 -10.31
C CYS A 22 2.78 -12.10 -10.87
N PHE A 23 3.50 -13.18 -10.61
CA PHE A 23 3.10 -14.52 -11.06
C PHE A 23 1.81 -15.00 -10.39
N SER A 24 1.63 -14.69 -9.11
CA SER A 24 0.38 -15.00 -8.40
C SER A 24 -0.83 -14.32 -9.06
N TYR A 25 -0.71 -13.04 -9.45
CA TYR A 25 -1.78 -12.33 -10.15
C TYR A 25 -2.05 -12.90 -11.55
N ILE A 26 -1.02 -13.25 -12.31
CA ILE A 26 -1.18 -13.89 -13.62
C ILE A 26 -1.96 -15.21 -13.46
N HIS A 27 -1.58 -16.04 -12.49
CA HIS A 27 -2.25 -17.31 -12.23
C HIS A 27 -3.73 -17.12 -11.80
N LYS A 28 -4.02 -16.10 -10.99
CA LYS A 28 -5.40 -15.73 -10.60
C LYS A 28 -6.22 -15.27 -11.81
N MET A 29 -5.62 -14.49 -12.72
CA MET A 29 -6.29 -14.09 -13.96
C MET A 29 -6.62 -15.29 -14.85
N GLU A 30 -5.70 -16.24 -14.99
CA GLU A 30 -5.94 -17.47 -15.76
C GLU A 30 -7.07 -18.29 -15.16
N LYS A 31 -7.09 -18.48 -13.84
CA LYS A 31 -8.19 -19.16 -13.13
C LYS A 31 -9.53 -18.48 -13.37
N TYR A 32 -9.56 -17.16 -13.28
CA TYR A 32 -10.77 -16.39 -13.48
C TYR A 32 -11.28 -16.49 -14.93
N GLN A 33 -10.38 -16.36 -15.90
CA GLN A 33 -10.68 -16.56 -17.32
C GLN A 33 -11.26 -17.94 -17.59
N ASN A 34 -10.64 -18.99 -17.06
CA ASN A 34 -11.12 -20.37 -17.21
C ASN A 34 -12.50 -20.58 -16.56
N MET A 35 -12.76 -19.95 -15.41
CA MET A 35 -14.07 -19.99 -14.78
C MET A 35 -15.14 -19.34 -15.65
N LEU A 36 -14.88 -18.14 -16.17
CA LEU A 36 -15.81 -17.43 -17.07
C LEU A 36 -16.07 -18.23 -18.35
N TYR A 37 -15.03 -18.81 -18.91
CA TYR A 37 -15.15 -19.67 -20.10
C TYR A 37 -16.07 -20.86 -19.84
N LYS A 38 -15.92 -21.58 -18.73
CA LYS A 38 -16.78 -22.71 -18.35
C LYS A 38 -18.24 -22.30 -18.18
N ILE A 39 -18.50 -21.14 -17.57
CA ILE A 39 -19.86 -20.61 -17.44
C ILE A 39 -20.45 -20.29 -18.82
N ALA A 40 -19.66 -19.67 -19.70
CA ALA A 40 -20.09 -19.29 -21.04
C ALA A 40 -20.43 -20.50 -21.94
N ILE A 41 -19.59 -21.55 -21.98
CA ILE A 41 -19.86 -22.74 -22.80
C ILE A 41 -21.05 -23.53 -22.31
N ASN A 42 -21.38 -23.49 -21.02
CA ASN A 42 -22.57 -24.08 -20.43
C ASN A 42 -23.83 -23.21 -20.61
N LYS A 43 -23.71 -22.05 -21.27
CA LYS A 43 -24.79 -21.12 -21.57
C LYS A 43 -25.49 -20.54 -20.32
N TYR A 44 -24.81 -20.49 -19.18
CA TYR A 44 -25.30 -19.85 -17.96
C TYR A 44 -25.10 -18.34 -18.03
N TYR A 45 -25.75 -17.66 -18.99
CA TYR A 45 -25.50 -16.25 -19.31
C TYR A 45 -25.86 -15.31 -18.16
N ASP A 46 -26.91 -15.59 -17.40
CA ASP A 46 -27.28 -14.75 -16.24
C ASP A 46 -26.21 -14.83 -15.14
N GLU A 47 -25.66 -16.01 -14.89
CA GLU A 47 -24.56 -16.21 -13.96
C GLU A 47 -23.29 -15.50 -14.46
N LEU A 48 -22.99 -15.61 -15.76
CA LEU A 48 -21.86 -14.93 -16.39
C LEU A 48 -21.93 -13.41 -16.19
N ILE A 49 -23.11 -12.83 -16.49
CA ILE A 49 -23.35 -11.39 -16.32
C ILE A 49 -23.21 -10.99 -14.85
N LYS A 50 -23.73 -11.77 -13.92
CA LYS A 50 -23.63 -11.52 -12.49
C LYS A 50 -22.16 -11.54 -12.03
N LYS A 51 -21.36 -12.50 -12.48
CA LYS A 51 -19.91 -12.59 -12.18
C LYS A 51 -19.16 -11.39 -12.74
N LEU A 52 -19.41 -11.01 -13.98
CA LEU A 52 -18.74 -9.89 -14.64
C LEU A 52 -19.09 -8.52 -14.02
N LYS A 53 -20.29 -8.37 -13.47
CA LYS A 53 -20.72 -7.13 -12.76
C LYS A 53 -20.22 -7.06 -11.33
N SER A 54 -19.83 -8.18 -10.73
CA SER A 54 -19.38 -8.22 -9.34
C SER A 54 -17.97 -7.65 -9.20
N SER A 55 -17.78 -6.73 -8.25
CA SER A 55 -16.46 -6.23 -7.84
C SER A 55 -15.78 -7.10 -6.77
N ALA A 56 -16.47 -8.12 -6.25
CA ALA A 56 -16.04 -8.88 -5.07
C ALA A 56 -14.62 -9.44 -5.19
N LEU A 57 -14.25 -10.01 -6.36
CA LEU A 57 -12.91 -10.52 -6.59
C LEU A 57 -11.85 -9.40 -6.55
N ILE A 58 -12.13 -8.26 -7.19
CA ILE A 58 -11.21 -7.13 -7.22
C ILE A 58 -11.04 -6.55 -5.81
N ASP A 59 -12.12 -6.42 -5.06
CA ASP A 59 -12.10 -5.89 -3.69
C ASP A 59 -11.30 -6.81 -2.76
N GLU A 60 -11.45 -8.13 -2.90
CA GLU A 60 -10.69 -9.13 -2.15
C GLU A 60 -9.19 -9.05 -2.49
N GLU A 61 -8.83 -8.99 -3.77
CA GLU A 61 -7.44 -8.90 -4.20
C GLU A 61 -6.78 -7.58 -3.78
N LEU A 62 -7.51 -6.46 -3.82
CA LEU A 62 -7.01 -5.18 -3.30
C LEU A 62 -6.77 -5.23 -1.79
N SER A 63 -7.68 -5.83 -1.04
CA SER A 63 -7.51 -6.00 0.40
C SER A 63 -6.27 -6.84 0.72
N ALA A 64 -6.08 -7.94 0.00
CA ALA A 64 -4.89 -8.80 0.15
C ALA A 64 -3.60 -8.05 -0.22
N LEU A 65 -3.61 -7.25 -1.31
CA LEU A 65 -2.47 -6.44 -1.73
C LEU A 65 -2.10 -5.41 -0.66
N TYR A 66 -3.07 -4.68 -0.11
CA TYR A 66 -2.81 -3.68 0.93
C TYR A 66 -2.29 -4.33 2.22
N THR A 67 -2.84 -5.47 2.62
CA THR A 67 -2.34 -6.21 3.78
C THR A 67 -0.88 -6.65 3.58
N ARG A 68 -0.53 -7.13 2.39
CA ARG A 68 0.85 -7.52 2.06
C ARG A 68 1.78 -6.30 2.04
N PHE A 69 1.35 -5.21 1.41
CA PHE A 69 2.10 -3.95 1.42
C PHE A 69 2.37 -3.47 2.84
N ASP A 70 1.35 -3.41 3.69
CA ASP A 70 1.47 -2.95 5.07
C ASP A 70 2.49 -3.80 5.86
N LYS A 71 2.43 -5.13 5.71
CA LYS A 71 3.35 -6.05 6.39
C LYS A 71 4.80 -5.86 5.92
N VAL A 72 5.03 -5.77 4.61
CA VAL A 72 6.36 -5.58 4.05
C VAL A 72 6.92 -4.21 4.46
N PHE A 73 6.10 -3.17 4.35
CA PHE A 73 6.50 -1.82 4.74
C PHE A 73 6.86 -1.72 6.22
N LEU A 74 6.02 -2.25 7.11
CA LEU A 74 6.30 -2.23 8.56
C LEU A 74 7.42 -3.17 8.96
N GLY A 75 7.74 -4.17 8.15
CA GLY A 75 8.97 -4.95 8.30
C GLY A 75 10.23 -4.11 8.07
N LEU A 76 10.18 -3.14 7.14
CA LEU A 76 11.26 -2.19 6.87
C LEU A 76 11.28 -1.01 7.86
N TYR A 77 10.11 -0.53 8.26
CA TYR A 77 9.91 0.65 9.10
C TYR A 77 9.02 0.31 10.31
N PRO A 78 9.52 -0.45 11.30
CA PRO A 78 8.68 -0.99 12.39
C PRO A 78 8.08 0.09 13.28
N THR A 79 8.75 1.23 13.42
CA THR A 79 8.33 2.37 14.26
C THR A 79 7.54 3.43 13.50
N PHE A 80 7.26 3.19 12.20
CA PHE A 80 6.68 4.22 11.31
C PHE A 80 5.41 4.87 11.88
N VAL A 81 4.48 4.10 12.41
CA VAL A 81 3.20 4.64 12.93
C VAL A 81 3.43 5.50 14.17
N SER A 82 4.30 5.08 15.08
CA SER A 82 4.64 5.86 16.27
C SER A 82 5.40 7.13 15.94
N ASP A 83 6.37 7.06 15.01
CA ASP A 83 7.17 8.20 14.59
C ASP A 83 6.32 9.21 13.78
N PHE A 84 5.42 8.70 12.93
CA PHE A 84 4.44 9.52 12.23
C PHE A 84 3.53 10.28 13.21
N ASN A 85 2.99 9.58 14.20
CA ASN A 85 2.13 10.18 15.22
C ASN A 85 2.88 11.19 16.09
N ALA A 86 4.19 11.03 16.29
CA ALA A 86 5.00 12.02 17.02
C ALA A 86 5.09 13.37 16.27
N LEU A 87 4.87 13.40 14.97
CA LEU A 87 4.84 14.62 14.15
C LEU A 87 3.48 15.32 14.16
N LEU A 88 2.45 14.70 14.71
CA LEU A 88 1.08 15.25 14.78
C LEU A 88 0.79 15.86 16.14
N LYS A 89 -0.16 16.81 16.15
CA LYS A 89 -0.75 17.32 17.40
C LYS A 89 -1.39 16.17 18.17
N ASP A 90 -1.40 16.25 19.50
CA ASP A 90 -1.87 15.14 20.36
C ASP A 90 -3.31 14.72 20.05
N GLU A 91 -4.19 15.69 19.81
CA GLU A 91 -5.59 15.46 19.45
C GLU A 91 -5.80 14.93 18.02
N GLU A 92 -4.75 14.98 17.20
CA GLU A 92 -4.81 14.60 15.79
C GLU A 92 -4.08 13.27 15.49
N LYS A 93 -3.54 12.60 16.50
CA LYS A 93 -2.87 11.32 16.34
C LYS A 93 -3.80 10.28 15.74
N ILE A 94 -3.26 9.51 14.82
CA ILE A 94 -4.00 8.41 14.17
C ILE A 94 -4.12 7.25 15.13
N ILE A 95 -5.36 6.83 15.38
CA ILE A 95 -5.70 5.63 16.13
C ILE A 95 -6.19 4.58 15.12
N LEU A 96 -5.42 3.51 14.95
CA LEU A 96 -5.77 2.42 14.06
C LEU A 96 -6.80 1.50 14.70
N LYS A 97 -7.65 0.88 13.86
CA LYS A 97 -8.51 -0.23 14.28
C LYS A 97 -7.65 -1.41 14.76
N PRO A 98 -8.14 -2.27 15.68
CA PRO A 98 -7.33 -3.33 16.30
C PRO A 98 -6.65 -4.29 15.32
N ASP A 99 -7.27 -4.55 14.17
CA ASP A 99 -6.81 -5.46 13.13
C ASP A 99 -6.13 -4.75 11.94
N ALA A 100 -6.07 -3.43 11.95
CA ALA A 100 -5.46 -2.64 10.89
C ALA A 100 -3.98 -2.38 11.19
N LEU A 101 -3.10 -2.65 10.22
CA LEU A 101 -1.67 -2.33 10.27
C LEU A 101 -1.42 -0.88 9.85
N LEU A 102 -2.03 -0.46 8.75
CA LEU A 102 -2.04 0.91 8.24
C LEU A 102 -3.46 1.27 7.79
N ASN A 103 -3.76 2.57 7.75
CA ASN A 103 -4.93 3.11 7.09
C ASN A 103 -4.54 3.81 5.76
N ARG A 104 -5.51 4.42 5.08
CA ARG A 104 -5.28 5.10 3.80
C ARG A 104 -4.30 6.26 3.92
N GLU A 105 -4.43 7.09 4.95
CA GLU A 105 -3.55 8.21 5.21
C GLU A 105 -2.10 7.74 5.41
N LEU A 106 -1.90 6.75 6.26
CA LEU A 106 -0.56 6.19 6.53
C LEU A 106 0.04 5.52 5.29
N ARG A 107 -0.77 4.87 4.44
CA ARG A 107 -0.26 4.30 3.17
C ARG A 107 0.24 5.36 2.20
N ILE A 108 -0.42 6.53 2.13
CA ILE A 108 0.08 7.67 1.34
C ILE A 108 1.50 8.02 1.79
N TYR A 109 1.70 8.16 3.08
CA TYR A 109 3.00 8.57 3.65
C TYR A 109 4.02 7.44 3.67
N ALA A 110 3.59 6.18 3.74
CA ALA A 110 4.45 5.02 3.52
C ALA A 110 5.02 5.02 2.09
N LEU A 111 4.18 5.29 1.08
CA LEU A 111 4.63 5.42 -0.31
C LEU A 111 5.59 6.60 -0.48
N LEU A 112 5.29 7.75 0.14
CA LEU A 112 6.21 8.90 0.16
C LEU A 112 7.56 8.52 0.78
N ARG A 113 7.56 7.82 1.93
CA ARG A 113 8.80 7.36 2.59
C ARG A 113 9.62 6.41 1.70
N LEU A 114 8.96 5.61 0.87
CA LEU A 114 9.62 4.76 -0.14
C LEU A 114 10.11 5.54 -1.38
N GLY A 115 9.95 6.87 -1.41
CA GLY A 115 10.38 7.72 -2.53
C GLY A 115 9.36 7.86 -3.66
N ILE A 116 8.14 7.32 -3.48
CA ILE A 116 7.05 7.50 -4.45
C ILE A 116 6.31 8.80 -4.11
N THR A 117 6.76 9.91 -4.68
CA THR A 117 6.26 11.25 -4.36
C THR A 117 5.18 11.75 -5.32
N ASP A 118 5.03 11.13 -6.48
CA ASP A 118 4.03 11.48 -7.48
C ASP A 118 2.61 11.11 -7.02
N SER A 119 1.76 12.12 -6.86
CA SER A 119 0.40 11.93 -6.37
C SER A 119 -0.49 11.11 -7.31
N GLY A 120 -0.19 11.09 -8.62
CA GLY A 120 -0.88 10.25 -9.60
C GLY A 120 -0.58 8.76 -9.38
N LYS A 121 0.70 8.42 -9.15
CA LYS A 121 1.11 7.05 -8.81
C LYS A 121 0.50 6.57 -7.50
N ILE A 122 0.50 7.44 -6.47
CA ILE A 122 -0.14 7.15 -5.18
C ILE A 122 -1.66 6.93 -5.36
N ALA A 123 -2.32 7.79 -6.14
CA ALA A 123 -3.75 7.68 -6.43
C ALA A 123 -4.08 6.36 -7.14
N ASN A 124 -3.28 5.95 -8.11
CA ASN A 124 -3.43 4.66 -8.80
C ASN A 124 -3.31 3.48 -7.84
N PHE A 125 -2.30 3.49 -6.96
CA PHE A 125 -2.14 2.45 -5.93
C PHE A 125 -3.34 2.37 -4.99
N LEU A 126 -3.84 3.52 -4.53
CA LEU A 126 -4.96 3.60 -3.59
C LEU A 126 -6.34 3.54 -4.26
N ARG A 127 -6.41 3.42 -5.58
CA ARG A 127 -7.66 3.38 -6.36
C ARG A 127 -8.55 4.58 -6.06
N CYS A 128 -7.99 5.78 -6.06
CA CYS A 128 -8.71 7.02 -5.84
C CYS A 128 -8.25 8.10 -6.83
N SER A 129 -8.86 9.29 -6.78
CA SER A 129 -8.44 10.41 -7.63
C SER A 129 -7.18 11.09 -7.09
N THR A 130 -6.42 11.71 -7.98
CA THR A 130 -5.26 12.51 -7.61
C THR A 130 -5.64 13.66 -6.65
N SER A 131 -6.81 14.27 -6.86
CA SER A 131 -7.35 15.29 -5.95
C SER A 131 -7.60 14.77 -4.55
N THR A 132 -8.03 13.51 -4.42
CA THR A 132 -8.18 12.85 -3.11
C THR A 132 -6.85 12.76 -2.39
N VAL A 133 -5.76 12.38 -3.08
CA VAL A 133 -4.42 12.33 -2.49
C VAL A 133 -3.97 13.72 -2.04
N TYR A 134 -4.15 14.75 -2.87
CA TYR A 134 -3.83 16.13 -2.49
C TYR A 134 -4.61 16.60 -1.25
N ASN A 135 -5.90 16.26 -1.15
CA ASN A 135 -6.72 16.60 0.00
C ASN A 135 -6.21 15.93 1.28
N TYR A 136 -5.84 14.64 1.22
CA TYR A 136 -5.23 13.94 2.35
C TYR A 136 -3.91 14.57 2.76
N ARG A 137 -3.02 14.86 1.82
CA ARG A 137 -1.73 15.50 2.11
C ARG A 137 -1.91 16.88 2.74
N THR A 138 -2.81 17.70 2.22
CA THR A 138 -3.12 19.03 2.78
C THR A 138 -3.70 18.91 4.18
N LYS A 139 -4.66 18.01 4.38
CA LYS A 139 -5.28 17.76 5.69
C LYS A 139 -4.25 17.34 6.73
N MET A 140 -3.36 16.40 6.38
CA MET A 140 -2.35 15.91 7.32
C MET A 140 -1.31 16.97 7.66
N ARG A 141 -0.87 17.77 6.71
CA ARG A 141 0.02 18.91 7.00
C ARG A 141 -0.61 19.91 7.96
N ASN A 142 -1.92 20.14 7.89
CA ASN A 142 -2.64 21.00 8.83
C ASN A 142 -2.73 20.42 10.24
N LYS A 143 -2.59 19.11 10.40
CA LYS A 143 -2.58 18.38 11.67
C LYS A 143 -1.20 18.26 12.30
N ALA A 144 -0.16 18.70 11.60
CA ALA A 144 1.22 18.61 12.06
C ALA A 144 1.46 19.46 13.32
N ALA A 145 2.21 18.91 14.27
CA ALA A 145 2.77 19.64 15.41
C ALA A 145 4.07 20.36 15.04
N VAL A 146 4.75 19.89 13.99
CA VAL A 146 5.92 20.51 13.40
C VAL A 146 5.50 21.53 12.34
N ASP A 147 6.46 22.29 11.78
CA ASP A 147 6.17 23.21 10.69
C ASP A 147 5.50 22.46 9.52
N ARG A 148 4.44 23.06 8.99
CA ARG A 148 3.60 22.48 7.94
C ARG A 148 4.40 22.14 6.68
N ASP A 149 5.34 23.00 6.31
CA ASP A 149 6.11 22.84 5.08
C ASP A 149 7.24 21.82 5.27
N GLU A 150 7.67 21.58 6.50
CA GLU A 150 8.67 20.57 6.87
C GLU A 150 8.08 19.18 7.17
N PHE A 151 6.75 19.06 7.30
CA PHE A 151 6.11 17.82 7.72
C PHE A 151 6.50 16.60 6.86
N GLU A 152 6.45 16.73 5.55
CA GLU A 152 6.83 15.64 4.64
C GLU A 152 8.35 15.36 4.68
N ASN A 153 9.18 16.39 4.87
CA ASN A 153 10.63 16.23 5.06
C ASN A 153 10.95 15.45 6.34
N GLU A 154 10.22 15.70 7.42
CA GLU A 154 10.38 14.95 8.68
C GLU A 154 9.98 13.47 8.52
N ILE A 155 8.93 13.18 7.73
CA ILE A 155 8.55 11.80 7.42
C ILE A 155 9.66 11.07 6.66
N MET A 156 10.34 11.74 5.74
CA MET A 156 11.47 11.15 4.99
C MET A 156 12.67 10.80 5.88
N LYS A 157 12.75 11.33 7.10
CA LYS A 157 13.80 11.02 8.09
C LYS A 157 13.47 9.84 9.00
N ILE A 158 12.25 9.26 8.93
CA ILE A 158 11.88 8.09 9.72
C ILE A 158 12.81 6.93 9.38
N SER A 159 13.48 6.37 10.41
CA SER A 159 14.51 5.36 10.25
C SER A 159 13.96 4.00 9.81
N SER A 160 14.69 3.33 8.95
CA SER A 160 14.48 1.92 8.62
C SER A 160 15.22 1.00 9.59
N THR A 161 14.87 -0.29 9.61
CA THR A 161 15.61 -1.32 10.37
C THR A 161 17.09 -1.45 9.97
N GLN A 162 17.49 -0.84 8.87
CA GLN A 162 18.87 -0.89 8.34
C GLN A 162 19.76 0.26 8.83
N GLU A 163 19.17 1.25 9.50
CA GLU A 163 19.89 2.44 10.00
C GLU A 163 20.21 2.36 11.50
N THR A 164 19.87 1.26 12.15
CA THR A 164 20.23 0.90 13.54
C THR A 164 21.28 -0.17 13.54
#